data_073c4566d77cbac573b78fc1539de91f
#
_entry.id   073c4566d77cbac573b78fc1539de91f
#
_cell.length_a   1.000
_cell.length_b   1.000
_cell.length_c   1.000
_cell.angle_alpha   90.00
_cell.angle_beta   90.00
_cell.angle_gamma   90.00
#
_symmetry.space_group_name_H-M   'P 1'
#
loop_
_entity.id
_entity.type
_entity.pdbx_description
1 polymer ?
#
loop_
_entity_poly.entity_id
_entity_poly.type
_entity_poly.pdbx_seq_one_letter_code
_entity_poly.pdbx_strand_id
1 'polypeptide(L)'
;ACLTRGYHADAAIITEPSDEHLTRTNVGVTWFSVEVRGRPAHVSESNAGSNAIVSTYRIIDALLELENQWNARKSEVPHFGDLEKPITINVGRIEGGDWPSSVPCWCRIDVRAGIYPGWSVADAQAEIEATVRAAVHDDPYLSNHPPAITYTGFTAEGYVLQEGGEAETCLRESHAKVFQRELTDSVA
;
A
#
# COMPACT_ATOMS: atom_id res chain seq x y z
N ALA A 1 5.94 -13.07 -15.64
CA ALA A 1 5.43 -13.68 -16.87
C ALA A 1 6.55 -14.06 -17.85
N CYS A 2 7.50 -13.16 -18.20
CA CYS A 2 8.58 -13.50 -19.16
C CYS A 2 9.55 -14.54 -18.58
N LEU A 3 10.03 -14.32 -17.35
CA LEU A 3 10.95 -15.25 -16.69
C LEU A 3 10.32 -16.64 -16.49
N THR A 4 9.04 -16.70 -16.15
CA THR A 4 8.30 -17.98 -16.00
C THR A 4 8.10 -18.71 -17.33
N ARG A 5 8.28 -18.03 -18.47
CA ARG A 5 8.27 -18.62 -19.81
C ARG A 5 9.66 -19.02 -20.30
N GLY A 6 10.69 -18.90 -19.46
CA GLY A 6 12.06 -19.29 -19.79
C GLY A 6 12.89 -18.24 -20.52
N TYR A 7 12.43 -16.99 -20.61
CA TYR A 7 13.27 -15.90 -21.11
C TYR A 7 14.27 -15.49 -20.04
N HIS A 8 15.53 -15.35 -20.44
CA HIS A 8 16.64 -14.92 -19.58
C HIS A 8 17.38 -13.77 -20.25
N ALA A 9 17.88 -12.85 -19.41
CA ALA A 9 18.74 -11.76 -19.83
C ALA A 9 19.65 -11.39 -18.65
N ASP A 10 20.84 -10.85 -18.94
CA ASP A 10 21.77 -10.37 -17.92
C ASP A 10 21.27 -9.07 -17.28
N ALA A 11 20.50 -8.28 -18.02
CA ALA A 11 19.82 -7.08 -17.55
C ALA A 11 18.54 -6.81 -18.34
N ALA A 12 17.66 -5.97 -17.79
CA ALA A 12 16.45 -5.51 -18.45
C ALA A 12 16.25 -4.01 -18.23
N ILE A 13 15.82 -3.30 -19.25
CA ILE A 13 15.34 -1.92 -19.15
C ILE A 13 13.83 -1.95 -19.27
N ILE A 14 13.14 -1.46 -18.23
CA ILE A 14 11.69 -1.37 -18.19
C ILE A 14 11.32 0.09 -18.39
N THR A 15 10.66 0.40 -19.49
CA THR A 15 10.26 1.76 -19.82
C THR A 15 8.94 2.10 -19.14
N GLU A 16 8.97 3.13 -18.31
CA GLU A 16 7.81 3.72 -17.63
C GLU A 16 7.79 5.23 -17.89
N PRO A 17 6.66 5.94 -17.73
CA PRO A 17 6.59 7.38 -17.89
C PRO A 17 7.25 8.09 -16.67
N SER A 18 8.59 8.06 -16.63
CA SER A 18 9.42 8.56 -15.53
C SER A 18 10.14 9.88 -15.85
N ASP A 19 9.62 10.68 -16.78
CA ASP A 19 10.18 11.98 -17.20
C ASP A 19 11.66 11.91 -17.56
N GLU A 20 12.07 10.81 -18.23
CA GLU A 20 13.47 10.56 -18.63
C GLU A 20 14.44 10.47 -17.45
N HIS A 21 13.98 9.97 -16.30
CA HIS A 21 14.83 9.65 -15.15
C HIS A 21 15.08 8.15 -15.05
N LEU A 22 16.21 7.79 -14.47
CA LEU A 22 16.45 6.42 -13.99
C LEU A 22 15.87 6.26 -12.59
N THR A 23 14.85 5.42 -12.46
CA THR A 23 14.31 5.10 -11.13
C THR A 23 15.33 4.28 -10.35
N ARG A 24 16.07 4.95 -9.47
CA ARG A 24 17.10 4.35 -8.60
C ARG A 24 16.49 3.49 -7.52
N THR A 25 15.39 3.96 -6.97
CA THR A 25 14.74 3.34 -5.83
C THR A 25 13.24 3.34 -6.06
N ASN A 26 12.60 2.22 -5.78
CA ASN A 26 11.15 2.10 -5.90
C ASN A 26 10.56 1.45 -4.65
N VAL A 27 9.46 2.01 -4.15
CA VAL A 27 8.73 1.40 -3.04
C VAL A 27 8.13 0.06 -3.46
N GLY A 28 8.08 -0.86 -2.51
CA GLY A 28 7.26 -2.06 -2.62
C GLY A 28 5.79 -1.74 -2.48
N VAL A 29 4.96 -2.72 -2.68
CA VAL A 29 3.51 -2.55 -2.61
C VAL A 29 2.82 -3.83 -2.14
N THR A 30 1.76 -3.67 -1.37
CA THR A 30 0.80 -4.73 -1.08
C THR A 30 -0.62 -4.22 -1.27
N TRP A 31 -1.45 -5.03 -1.93
CA TRP A 31 -2.86 -4.76 -2.11
C TRP A 31 -3.67 -5.69 -1.22
N PHE A 32 -4.65 -5.12 -0.54
CA PHE A 32 -5.52 -5.89 0.34
C PHE A 32 -6.93 -5.30 0.39
N SER A 33 -7.87 -6.10 0.83
CA SER A 33 -9.21 -5.65 1.19
C SER A 33 -9.48 -5.90 2.66
N VAL A 34 -10.26 -5.01 3.28
CA VAL A 34 -10.78 -5.20 4.63
C VAL A 34 -12.29 -5.27 4.54
N GLU A 35 -12.86 -6.35 5.03
CA GLU A 35 -14.30 -6.55 5.12
C GLU A 35 -14.73 -6.53 6.58
N VAL A 36 -15.60 -5.60 6.91
CA VAL A 36 -16.22 -5.47 8.23
C VAL A 36 -17.62 -6.08 8.15
N ARG A 37 -17.88 -7.08 8.99
CA ARG A 37 -19.21 -7.64 9.20
C ARG A 37 -19.77 -7.14 10.54
N GLY A 38 -20.74 -6.24 10.47
CA GLY A 38 -21.44 -5.70 11.60
C GLY A 38 -22.67 -6.52 11.99
N ARG A 39 -23.42 -6.02 12.98
CA ARG A 39 -24.67 -6.63 13.43
C ARG A 39 -25.86 -5.76 12.96
N PRO A 40 -26.75 -6.27 12.11
CA PRO A 40 -27.90 -5.52 11.65
C PRO A 40 -28.91 -5.27 12.77
N ALA A 41 -29.58 -4.12 12.73
CA ALA A 41 -30.70 -3.79 13.58
C ALA A 41 -31.59 -2.77 12.84
N HIS A 42 -32.84 -2.66 13.23
CA HIS A 42 -33.69 -1.54 12.78
C HIS A 42 -33.16 -0.21 13.35
N VAL A 43 -33.24 0.87 12.58
CA VAL A 43 -32.66 2.16 12.99
C VAL A 43 -33.21 2.68 14.35
N SER A 44 -34.46 2.35 14.71
CA SER A 44 -35.03 2.68 16.01
C SER A 44 -34.37 1.94 17.20
N GLU A 45 -33.63 0.87 16.90
CA GLU A 45 -32.93 0.04 17.87
C GLU A 45 -31.41 0.00 17.53
N SER A 46 -30.90 1.09 17.03
CA SER A 46 -29.51 1.17 16.54
C SER A 46 -28.44 0.75 17.55
N ASN A 47 -28.73 0.96 18.85
CA ASN A 47 -27.85 0.53 19.95
C ASN A 47 -27.71 -1.00 20.07
N ALA A 48 -28.65 -1.77 19.51
CA ALA A 48 -28.57 -3.23 19.46
C ALA A 48 -27.72 -3.74 18.29
N GLY A 49 -27.37 -2.88 17.35
CA GLY A 49 -26.57 -3.19 16.17
C GLY A 49 -25.08 -2.85 16.35
N SER A 50 -24.26 -3.30 15.38
CA SER A 50 -22.88 -2.84 15.17
C SER A 50 -22.76 -2.34 13.73
N ASN A 51 -22.51 -1.02 13.59
CA ASN A 51 -22.54 -0.35 12.29
C ASN A 51 -21.21 -0.57 11.54
N ALA A 52 -21.24 -1.44 10.55
CA ALA A 52 -20.06 -1.77 9.74
C ALA A 52 -19.44 -0.56 9.04
N ILE A 53 -20.26 0.40 8.55
CA ILE A 53 -19.74 1.61 7.87
C ILE A 53 -18.97 2.48 8.88
N VAL A 54 -19.57 2.76 10.05
CA VAL A 54 -18.91 3.60 11.09
C VAL A 54 -17.61 2.94 11.57
N SER A 55 -17.60 1.63 11.75
CA SER A 55 -16.39 0.91 12.14
C SER A 55 -15.33 0.92 11.03
N THR A 56 -15.74 0.90 9.75
CA THR A 56 -14.81 1.03 8.62
C THR A 56 -14.14 2.41 8.58
N TYR A 57 -14.86 3.50 8.91
CA TYR A 57 -14.23 4.82 9.02
C TYR A 57 -13.12 4.85 10.09
N ARG A 58 -13.31 4.20 11.24
CA ARG A 58 -12.25 4.09 12.27
C ARG A 58 -11.04 3.32 11.77
N ILE A 59 -11.26 2.29 10.96
CA ILE A 59 -10.18 1.53 10.32
C ILE A 59 -9.43 2.42 9.32
N ILE A 60 -10.15 3.20 8.52
CA ILE A 60 -9.53 4.14 7.55
C ILE A 60 -8.66 5.15 8.31
N ASP A 61 -9.18 5.78 9.36
CA ASP A 61 -8.43 6.75 10.16
C ASP A 61 -7.17 6.11 10.78
N ALA A 62 -7.27 4.89 11.28
CA ALA A 62 -6.14 4.15 11.83
C ALA A 62 -5.08 3.80 10.76
N LEU A 63 -5.50 3.44 9.55
CA LEU A 63 -4.59 3.18 8.42
C LEU A 63 -3.89 4.46 7.96
N LEU A 64 -4.55 5.60 7.95
CA LEU A 64 -3.94 6.90 7.64
C LEU A 64 -2.93 7.32 8.74
N GLU A 65 -3.21 6.99 10.00
CA GLU A 65 -2.25 7.22 11.08
C GLU A 65 -1.04 6.27 10.97
N LEU A 66 -1.24 5.01 10.58
CA LEU A 66 -0.14 4.08 10.27
C LEU A 66 0.74 4.63 9.13
N GLU A 67 0.14 5.21 8.09
CA GLU A 67 0.87 5.89 7.02
C GLU A 67 1.77 7.01 7.57
N ASN A 68 1.25 7.84 8.49
CA ASN A 68 2.03 8.89 9.15
C ASN A 68 3.21 8.32 9.94
N GLN A 69 2.97 7.24 10.69
CA GLN A 69 4.01 6.54 11.47
C GLN A 69 5.10 5.96 10.56
N TRP A 70 4.73 5.36 9.43
CA TRP A 70 5.69 4.86 8.46
C TRP A 70 6.49 6.00 7.81
N ASN A 71 5.83 7.11 7.44
CA ASN A 71 6.50 8.28 6.89
C ASN A 71 7.43 8.98 7.91
N ALA A 72 7.16 8.90 9.21
CA ALA A 72 8.07 9.40 10.24
C ALA A 72 9.42 8.66 10.26
N ARG A 73 9.46 7.43 9.75
CA ARG A 73 10.67 6.59 9.66
C ARG A 73 11.43 6.73 8.34
N LYS A 74 11.03 7.63 7.46
CA LYS A 74 11.63 7.80 6.11
C LYS A 74 13.14 8.06 6.11
N SER A 75 13.67 8.71 7.14
CA SER A 75 15.10 8.98 7.29
C SER A 75 15.96 7.74 7.58
N GLU A 76 15.32 6.65 7.99
CA GLU A 76 15.98 5.35 8.20
C GLU A 76 16.24 4.62 6.88
N VAL A 77 15.61 5.08 5.77
CA VAL A 77 15.65 4.41 4.47
C VAL A 77 16.43 5.25 3.47
N PRO A 78 17.47 4.70 2.82
CA PRO A 78 18.28 5.42 1.84
C PRO A 78 17.42 6.06 0.73
N HIS A 79 17.72 7.31 0.38
CA HIS A 79 17.06 8.10 -0.66
C HIS A 79 15.65 8.63 -0.34
N PHE A 80 15.08 8.31 0.83
CA PHE A 80 13.72 8.74 1.18
C PHE A 80 13.64 9.91 2.16
N GLY A 81 14.74 10.24 2.85
CA GLY A 81 14.77 11.24 3.92
C GLY A 81 14.25 12.63 3.51
N ASP A 82 14.58 13.09 2.31
CA ASP A 82 14.23 14.41 1.80
C ASP A 82 12.83 14.47 1.16
N LEU A 83 12.19 13.34 0.94
CA LEU A 83 10.85 13.30 0.37
C LEU A 83 9.80 13.67 1.43
N GLU A 84 8.77 14.42 1.02
CA GLU A 84 7.73 14.86 1.96
C GLU A 84 6.93 13.68 2.51
N LYS A 85 6.35 12.86 1.63
CA LYS A 85 5.48 11.74 1.98
C LYS A 85 5.68 10.57 1.01
N PRO A 86 6.78 9.82 1.15
CA PRO A 86 7.13 8.77 0.19
C PRO A 86 6.24 7.52 0.24
N ILE A 87 5.63 7.22 1.39
CA ILE A 87 4.72 6.09 1.54
C ILE A 87 3.28 6.56 1.54
N THR A 88 2.43 5.86 0.81
CA THR A 88 0.99 6.12 0.77
C THR A 88 0.21 4.84 1.05
N ILE A 89 -0.74 4.91 1.99
CA ILE A 89 -1.79 3.91 2.20
C ILE A 89 -3.08 4.47 1.59
N ASN A 90 -3.37 4.07 0.38
CA ASN A 90 -4.49 4.61 -0.38
C ASN A 90 -5.72 3.70 -0.29
N VAL A 91 -6.82 4.22 0.24
CA VAL A 91 -8.13 3.57 0.16
C VAL A 91 -8.74 3.92 -1.20
N GLY A 92 -8.61 3.00 -2.15
CA GLY A 92 -9.01 3.22 -3.54
C GLY A 92 -10.49 2.94 -3.81
N ARG A 93 -11.15 2.18 -2.93
CA ARG A 93 -12.56 1.82 -3.08
C ARG A 93 -13.20 1.60 -1.71
N ILE A 94 -14.46 2.00 -1.57
CA ILE A 94 -15.32 1.69 -0.44
C ILE A 94 -16.72 1.33 -0.93
N GLU A 95 -17.31 0.30 -0.34
CA GLU A 95 -18.69 -0.10 -0.57
C GLU A 95 -19.30 -0.70 0.70
N GLY A 96 -20.60 -0.48 0.93
CA GLY A 96 -21.24 -1.04 2.11
C GLY A 96 -22.65 -0.53 2.35
N GLY A 97 -23.34 -1.23 3.25
CA GLY A 97 -24.72 -0.96 3.60
C GLY A 97 -25.72 -1.43 2.54
N ASP A 98 -27.00 -1.39 2.91
CA ASP A 98 -28.08 -1.86 2.04
C ASP A 98 -29.23 -0.84 1.98
N TRP A 99 -29.58 -0.23 3.12
CA TRP A 99 -30.80 0.54 3.24
C TRP A 99 -30.74 1.56 4.41
N PRO A 100 -31.20 2.82 4.20
CA PRO A 100 -31.03 3.89 5.20
C PRO A 100 -31.69 3.67 6.54
N SER A 101 -32.71 2.84 6.62
CA SER A 101 -33.46 2.57 7.87
C SER A 101 -32.99 1.31 8.62
N SER A 102 -31.82 0.77 8.27
CA SER A 102 -31.18 -0.32 9.00
C SER A 102 -29.74 0.04 9.40
N VAL A 103 -29.25 -0.54 10.49
CA VAL A 103 -27.84 -0.50 10.84
C VAL A 103 -27.07 -1.35 9.82
N PRO A 104 -26.11 -0.79 9.07
CA PRO A 104 -25.37 -1.53 8.06
C PRO A 104 -24.62 -2.74 8.63
N CYS A 105 -24.84 -3.91 8.03
CA CYS A 105 -24.22 -5.15 8.49
C CYS A 105 -22.93 -5.51 7.72
N TRP A 106 -22.53 -4.75 6.73
CA TRP A 106 -21.28 -4.95 5.99
C TRP A 106 -20.74 -3.65 5.43
N CYS A 107 -19.41 -3.61 5.36
CA CYS A 107 -18.67 -2.60 4.61
C CYS A 107 -17.34 -3.19 4.20
N ARG A 108 -16.86 -2.84 3.00
CA ARG A 108 -15.58 -3.28 2.46
C ARG A 108 -14.80 -2.10 1.90
N ILE A 109 -13.51 -2.11 2.12
CA ILE A 109 -12.54 -1.24 1.46
C ILE A 109 -11.50 -2.05 0.72
N ASP A 110 -11.03 -1.51 -0.42
CA ASP A 110 -9.87 -2.02 -1.14
C ASP A 110 -8.74 -0.99 -1.03
N VAL A 111 -7.58 -1.45 -0.61
CA VAL A 111 -6.46 -0.61 -0.18
C VAL A 111 -5.17 -1.01 -0.90
N ARG A 112 -4.36 0.01 -1.26
CA ARG A 112 -2.97 -0.14 -1.68
C ARG A 112 -2.06 0.49 -0.64
N ALA A 113 -1.10 -0.26 -0.13
CA ALA A 113 -0.06 0.26 0.76
C ALA A 113 1.32 0.19 0.09
N GLY A 114 2.06 1.31 0.12
CA GLY A 114 3.47 1.35 -0.21
C GLY A 114 4.30 0.76 0.93
N ILE A 115 5.43 0.14 0.60
CA ILE A 115 6.35 -0.49 1.55
C ILE A 115 7.77 -0.03 1.24
N TYR A 116 8.52 0.42 2.23
CA TYR A 116 9.91 0.84 2.02
C TYR A 116 10.78 -0.32 1.52
N PRO A 117 11.75 -0.05 0.63
CA PRO A 117 12.80 -1.01 0.30
C PRO A 117 13.52 -1.51 1.56
N GLY A 118 13.74 -2.81 1.60
CA GLY A 118 14.37 -3.47 2.76
C GLY A 118 13.39 -3.84 3.89
N TRP A 119 12.15 -3.39 3.84
CA TRP A 119 11.11 -3.87 4.74
C TRP A 119 10.49 -5.17 4.18
N SER A 120 10.28 -6.13 5.06
CA SER A 120 9.57 -7.37 4.71
C SER A 120 8.08 -7.07 4.45
N VAL A 121 7.56 -7.61 3.36
CA VAL A 121 6.12 -7.57 3.08
C VAL A 121 5.32 -8.19 4.23
N ALA A 122 5.82 -9.29 4.81
CA ALA A 122 5.14 -9.97 5.91
C ALA A 122 5.06 -9.10 7.18
N ASP A 123 6.12 -8.36 7.51
CA ASP A 123 6.11 -7.45 8.67
C ASP A 123 5.16 -6.27 8.44
N ALA A 124 5.17 -5.69 7.25
CA ALA A 124 4.24 -4.62 6.88
C ALA A 124 2.78 -5.09 6.95
N GLN A 125 2.48 -6.30 6.46
CA GLN A 125 1.16 -6.90 6.55
C GLN A 125 0.75 -7.16 8.02
N ALA A 126 1.68 -7.60 8.87
CA ALA A 126 1.43 -7.80 10.29
C ALA A 126 1.09 -6.48 11.01
N GLU A 127 1.80 -5.38 10.70
CA GLU A 127 1.48 -4.04 11.24
C GLU A 127 0.09 -3.56 10.77
N ILE A 128 -0.25 -3.75 9.48
CA ILE A 128 -1.57 -3.44 8.93
C ILE A 128 -2.66 -4.22 9.67
N GLU A 129 -2.48 -5.53 9.85
CA GLU A 129 -3.44 -6.38 10.54
C GLU A 129 -3.62 -5.98 12.01
N ALA A 130 -2.54 -5.68 12.71
CA ALA A 130 -2.57 -5.20 14.09
C ALA A 130 -3.35 -3.87 14.19
N THR A 131 -3.09 -2.94 13.27
CA THR A 131 -3.75 -1.63 13.20
C THR A 131 -5.25 -1.79 12.95
N VAL A 132 -5.65 -2.62 11.99
CA VAL A 132 -7.07 -2.87 11.70
C VAL A 132 -7.79 -3.50 12.90
N ARG A 133 -7.18 -4.45 13.59
CA ARG A 133 -7.75 -5.08 14.78
C ARG A 133 -7.88 -4.09 15.95
N ALA A 134 -6.84 -3.27 16.16
CA ALA A 134 -6.84 -2.25 17.22
C ALA A 134 -7.93 -1.20 17.01
N ALA A 135 -8.19 -0.78 15.79
CA ALA A 135 -9.18 0.24 15.44
C ALA A 135 -10.62 -0.12 15.84
N VAL A 136 -10.92 -1.40 16.00
CA VAL A 136 -12.26 -1.91 16.34
C VAL A 136 -12.30 -2.65 17.67
N HIS A 137 -11.21 -2.61 18.45
CA HIS A 137 -11.10 -3.35 19.71
C HIS A 137 -12.20 -2.96 20.73
N ASP A 138 -12.56 -1.68 20.76
CA ASP A 138 -13.58 -1.15 21.71
C ASP A 138 -15.03 -1.42 21.26
N ASP A 139 -15.23 -1.99 20.06
CA ASP A 139 -16.55 -2.43 19.64
C ASP A 139 -16.84 -3.83 20.23
N PRO A 140 -17.86 -3.97 21.13
CA PRO A 140 -18.13 -5.25 21.80
C PRO A 140 -18.50 -6.39 20.86
N TYR A 141 -19.01 -6.07 19.67
CA TYR A 141 -19.35 -7.07 18.67
C TYR A 141 -18.12 -7.43 17.83
N LEU A 142 -17.39 -6.43 17.32
CA LEU A 142 -16.25 -6.65 16.42
C LEU A 142 -15.02 -7.20 17.14
N SER A 143 -14.88 -7.01 18.46
CA SER A 143 -13.85 -7.69 19.26
C SER A 143 -13.94 -9.22 19.18
N ASN A 144 -15.17 -9.75 19.01
CA ASN A 144 -15.43 -11.18 18.85
C ASN A 144 -15.64 -11.60 17.37
N HIS A 145 -15.82 -10.62 16.47
CA HIS A 145 -16.03 -10.81 15.04
C HIS A 145 -15.10 -9.87 14.27
N PRO A 146 -13.78 -10.07 14.36
CA PRO A 146 -12.81 -9.14 13.78
C PRO A 146 -12.97 -9.00 12.25
N PRO A 147 -12.62 -7.83 11.70
CA PRO A 147 -12.59 -7.63 10.26
C PRO A 147 -11.75 -8.68 9.54
N ALA A 148 -12.23 -9.15 8.40
CA ALA A 148 -11.48 -10.04 7.53
C ALA A 148 -10.56 -9.23 6.61
N ILE A 149 -9.27 -9.55 6.63
CA ILE A 149 -8.28 -8.97 5.74
C ILE A 149 -7.90 -10.02 4.70
N THR A 150 -7.91 -9.63 3.43
CA THR A 150 -7.57 -10.53 2.35
C THR A 150 -6.56 -9.84 1.43
N TYR A 151 -5.37 -10.42 1.31
CA TYR A 151 -4.35 -9.95 0.39
C TYR A 151 -4.62 -10.53 -0.99
N THR A 152 -5.15 -9.69 -1.88
CA THR A 152 -5.50 -10.07 -3.25
C THR A 152 -4.90 -9.06 -4.22
N GLY A 153 -4.28 -9.54 -5.28
CA GLY A 153 -3.71 -8.68 -6.29
C GLY A 153 -2.19 -8.58 -6.22
N PHE A 154 -1.66 -7.40 -6.54
CA PHE A 154 -0.23 -7.23 -6.70
C PHE A 154 0.47 -7.01 -5.36
N THR A 155 1.53 -7.80 -5.13
CA THR A 155 2.43 -7.64 -3.98
C THR A 155 3.86 -7.78 -4.49
N ALA A 156 4.71 -6.81 -4.14
CA ALA A 156 6.14 -6.82 -4.46
C ALA A 156 6.94 -6.07 -3.40
N GLU A 157 8.14 -6.55 -3.13
CA GLU A 157 9.10 -5.82 -2.31
C GLU A 157 9.63 -4.60 -3.07
N GLY A 158 9.99 -3.54 -2.33
CA GLY A 158 10.72 -2.42 -2.87
C GLY A 158 12.17 -2.78 -3.19
N TYR A 159 12.81 -1.97 -4.01
CA TYR A 159 14.21 -2.18 -4.35
C TYR A 159 15.00 -0.88 -4.35
N VAL A 160 16.32 -1.03 -4.19
CA VAL A 160 17.32 -0.01 -4.46
C VAL A 160 18.24 -0.59 -5.53
N LEU A 161 18.31 0.05 -6.70
CA LEU A 161 19.19 -0.36 -7.77
C LEU A 161 20.63 -0.04 -7.39
N GLN A 162 21.50 -1.03 -7.45
CA GLN A 162 22.93 -0.85 -7.22
C GLN A 162 23.55 -0.07 -8.39
N GLU A 163 24.48 0.83 -8.06
CA GLU A 163 25.15 1.67 -9.04
C GLU A 163 26.20 0.89 -9.84
N GLY A 164 26.45 1.35 -11.07
CA GLY A 164 27.61 0.92 -11.86
C GLY A 164 27.43 -0.38 -12.62
N GLY A 165 26.21 -0.89 -12.74
CA GLY A 165 25.93 -2.03 -13.61
C GLY A 165 26.17 -1.70 -15.10
N GLU A 166 26.56 -2.70 -15.92
CA GLU A 166 26.84 -2.53 -17.34
C GLU A 166 25.63 -1.93 -18.11
N ALA A 167 24.43 -2.41 -17.83
CA ALA A 167 23.21 -1.90 -18.46
C ALA A 167 22.94 -0.43 -18.07
N GLU A 168 23.21 -0.05 -16.83
CA GLU A 168 23.09 1.34 -16.39
C GLU A 168 24.11 2.23 -17.09
N THR A 169 25.36 1.79 -17.18
CA THR A 169 26.43 2.52 -17.86
C THR A 169 26.06 2.76 -19.33
N CYS A 170 25.65 1.71 -20.05
CA CYS A 170 25.21 1.81 -21.44
C CYS A 170 23.99 2.76 -21.58
N LEU A 171 23.04 2.71 -20.66
CA LEU A 171 21.87 3.60 -20.67
C LEU A 171 22.29 5.06 -20.49
N ARG A 172 23.15 5.37 -19.52
CA ARG A 172 23.64 6.74 -19.24
C ARG A 172 24.43 7.30 -20.42
N GLU A 173 25.33 6.53 -20.99
CA GLU A 173 26.11 6.94 -22.18
C GLU A 173 25.21 7.20 -23.38
N SER A 174 24.25 6.31 -23.65
CA SER A 174 23.30 6.46 -24.74
C SER A 174 22.41 7.69 -24.56
N HIS A 175 21.90 7.92 -23.34
CA HIS A 175 21.10 9.08 -23.00
C HIS A 175 21.90 10.38 -23.21
N ALA A 176 23.11 10.46 -22.64
CA ALA A 176 23.96 11.64 -22.81
C ALA A 176 24.28 11.95 -24.28
N LYS A 177 24.50 10.90 -25.09
CA LYS A 177 24.77 11.04 -26.53
C LYS A 177 23.56 11.56 -27.32
N VAL A 178 22.35 11.11 -26.98
CA VAL A 178 21.11 11.47 -27.71
C VAL A 178 20.58 12.82 -27.23
N PHE A 179 20.51 13.03 -25.93
CA PHE A 179 19.87 14.22 -25.34
C PHE A 179 20.84 15.35 -24.98
N GLN A 180 22.15 15.13 -25.13
CA GLN A 180 23.21 16.11 -24.78
C GLN A 180 23.15 16.60 -23.33
N ARG A 181 22.67 15.73 -22.43
CA ARG A 181 22.59 15.96 -20.98
C ARG A 181 22.75 14.64 -20.22
N GLU A 182 23.13 14.73 -18.95
CA GLU A 182 23.23 13.54 -18.11
C GLU A 182 21.84 12.99 -17.76
N LEU A 183 21.75 11.66 -17.59
CA LEU A 183 20.59 10.97 -17.05
C LEU A 183 20.58 11.16 -15.54
N THR A 184 19.52 11.75 -15.01
CA THR A 184 19.34 11.95 -13.59
C THR A 184 18.57 10.81 -12.95
N ASP A 185 18.76 10.62 -11.65
CA ASP A 185 18.09 9.57 -10.88
C ASP A 185 16.79 10.10 -10.26
N SER A 186 15.85 9.20 -10.05
CA SER A 186 14.58 9.46 -9.34
C SER A 186 14.30 8.37 -8.30
N VAL A 187 13.37 8.69 -7.41
CA VAL A 187 12.76 7.77 -6.44
C VAL A 187 11.27 7.67 -6.77
N ALA A 188 10.70 6.46 -6.80
CA ALA A 188 9.30 6.20 -7.11
C ALA A 188 8.65 5.26 -6.08
#